data_89903f5f9efa48b68c5e525be08fd520
#
_entry.id   89903f5f9efa48b68c5e525be08fd520
#
_cell.length_a   1.000
_cell.length_b   1.000
_cell.length_c   1.000
_cell.angle_alpha   90.00
_cell.angle_beta   90.00
_cell.angle_gamma   90.00
#
_symmetry.space_group_name_H-M   'P 1'
#
loop_
_entity.id
_entity.type
_entity.pdbx_description
1 polymer ?
#
loop_
_entity_poly.entity_id
_entity_poly.type
_entity_poly.pdbx_seq_one_letter_code
_entity_poly.pdbx_strand_id
1 'polypeptide(L)'
;MTDFTFERSPRDVCADTLKRGQTLSAVRFLTLLDREEEDAVEEAFLTLQEKHVTLDLSDLPRTYGSGETEQQLHREEELVKTGDLLGNLSDREPLKAFLEELAMIPVAGDPQVLAMQYAEGDTSVAQRLSDLCLSRVVEEAMNYTGRGVLLMDLIQEGSLGLWEGILAYEGGEFEPHIQWWIRQGMAKAVVLQARAGGVLEHMRKNMEAFREADRRLLTELGRNATLEEIAAELNISPEEADVLQEMIRSAQALEKATRAPAESEEGEAEAVEDTAQFKARQRVLDMLSGLTEQEAQVVTLRFGLEGGTPMTAQETGRKLGLTADQVVALETAALAKMRKEEENS
;
A
#
# COMPACT_ATOMS: atom_id res chain seq x y z
N MET A 1 -11.78 -26.46 -28.53
CA MET A 1 -11.86 -26.84 -27.11
C MET A 1 -11.48 -25.58 -26.37
N THR A 2 -12.45 -24.88 -25.83
CA THR A 2 -12.32 -23.58 -25.18
C THR A 2 -11.85 -23.83 -23.76
N ASP A 3 -10.63 -23.40 -23.45
CA ASP A 3 -10.10 -23.31 -22.08
C ASP A 3 -11.01 -22.36 -21.30
N PHE A 4 -11.87 -22.90 -20.46
CA PHE A 4 -12.52 -22.19 -19.38
C PHE A 4 -11.53 -22.13 -18.19
N THR A 5 -10.60 -21.22 -18.22
CA THR A 5 -9.99 -20.74 -16.98
C THR A 5 -11.07 -19.94 -16.28
N PHE A 6 -11.70 -20.51 -15.26
CA PHE A 6 -12.52 -19.78 -14.30
C PHE A 6 -11.58 -18.83 -13.56
N GLU A 7 -11.36 -17.64 -14.10
CA GLU A 7 -10.81 -16.54 -13.31
C GLU A 7 -11.82 -16.24 -12.21
N ARG A 8 -11.43 -16.49 -10.97
CA ARG A 8 -12.27 -16.24 -9.79
C ARG A 8 -12.61 -14.76 -9.73
N SER A 9 -13.87 -14.44 -9.52
CA SER A 9 -14.29 -13.03 -9.37
C SER A 9 -13.62 -12.42 -8.13
N PRO A 10 -13.38 -11.10 -8.10
CA PRO A 10 -12.85 -10.41 -6.92
C PRO A 10 -13.65 -10.69 -5.66
N ARG A 11 -14.96 -10.83 -5.79
CA ARG A 11 -15.88 -11.24 -4.71
C ARG A 11 -15.48 -12.58 -4.11
N ASP A 12 -15.29 -13.61 -4.95
CA ASP A 12 -14.96 -14.96 -4.50
C ASP A 12 -13.60 -14.98 -3.82
N VAL A 13 -12.60 -14.25 -4.36
CA VAL A 13 -11.28 -14.11 -3.76
C VAL A 13 -11.39 -13.43 -2.39
N CYS A 14 -12.15 -12.34 -2.28
CA CYS A 14 -12.37 -11.66 -1.00
C CYS A 14 -13.16 -12.55 -0.01
N ALA A 15 -14.17 -13.30 -0.50
CA ALA A 15 -14.95 -14.18 0.33
C ALA A 15 -14.13 -15.32 0.92
N ASP A 16 -13.21 -15.91 0.15
CA ASP A 16 -12.40 -17.06 0.58
C ASP A 16 -11.19 -16.66 1.42
N THR A 17 -10.55 -15.52 1.11
CA THR A 17 -9.27 -15.15 1.71
C THR A 17 -9.36 -14.22 2.91
N LEU A 18 -10.41 -13.39 2.98
CA LEU A 18 -10.53 -12.37 4.03
C LEU A 18 -11.26 -12.88 5.26
N LYS A 19 -10.70 -12.60 6.44
CA LYS A 19 -11.34 -12.87 7.73
C LYS A 19 -12.09 -11.63 8.20
N ARG A 20 -13.15 -11.85 8.99
CA ARG A 20 -13.93 -10.75 9.58
C ARG A 20 -13.07 -9.86 10.46
N GLY A 21 -13.19 -8.53 10.29
CA GLY A 21 -12.43 -7.54 11.05
C GLY A 21 -10.96 -7.40 10.65
N GLN A 22 -10.57 -7.97 9.51
CA GLN A 22 -9.19 -7.86 9.01
C GLN A 22 -8.95 -6.50 8.37
N THR A 23 -7.69 -6.02 8.39
CA THR A 23 -7.24 -4.90 7.57
C THR A 23 -6.67 -5.42 6.27
N LEU A 24 -7.04 -4.82 5.15
CA LEU A 24 -6.58 -5.14 3.80
C LEU A 24 -5.89 -3.92 3.18
N SER A 25 -4.72 -4.11 2.60
CA SER A 25 -4.00 -3.10 1.81
C SER A 25 -4.86 -2.63 0.62
N ALA A 26 -4.96 -1.32 0.44
CA ALA A 26 -5.74 -0.75 -0.65
C ALA A 26 -5.12 -1.05 -2.01
N VAL A 27 -3.79 -1.06 -2.15
CA VAL A 27 -3.10 -1.45 -3.39
C VAL A 27 -3.40 -2.89 -3.75
N ARG A 28 -3.38 -3.80 -2.76
CA ARG A 28 -3.75 -5.20 -3.00
C ARG A 28 -5.19 -5.36 -3.44
N PHE A 29 -6.11 -4.63 -2.80
CA PHE A 29 -7.51 -4.63 -3.21
C PHE A 29 -7.70 -4.02 -4.60
N LEU A 30 -7.06 -2.89 -4.88
CA LEU A 30 -7.07 -2.24 -6.19
C LEU A 30 -6.54 -3.18 -7.29
N THR A 31 -5.52 -4.00 -6.98
CA THR A 31 -4.99 -5.00 -7.92
C THR A 31 -6.01 -6.10 -8.26
N LEU A 32 -6.85 -6.49 -7.29
CA LEU A 32 -7.94 -7.43 -7.53
C LEU A 32 -9.05 -6.83 -8.41
N LEU A 33 -9.23 -5.51 -8.35
CA LEU A 33 -10.23 -4.77 -9.12
C LEU A 33 -9.71 -4.35 -10.51
N ASP A 34 -8.44 -4.62 -10.83
CA ASP A 34 -7.85 -4.22 -12.12
C ASP A 34 -8.56 -4.96 -13.28
N ARG A 35 -9.05 -4.18 -14.23
CA ARG A 35 -9.79 -4.66 -15.41
C ARG A 35 -11.15 -5.32 -15.16
N GLU A 36 -11.65 -5.27 -13.93
CA GLU A 36 -12.98 -5.78 -13.61
C GLU A 36 -14.09 -4.81 -14.05
N GLU A 37 -15.27 -5.35 -14.29
CA GLU A 37 -16.46 -4.55 -14.57
C GLU A 37 -17.00 -3.88 -13.30
N GLU A 38 -17.80 -2.82 -13.46
CA GLU A 38 -18.34 -2.04 -12.33
C GLU A 38 -19.15 -2.89 -11.34
N ASP A 39 -19.96 -3.82 -11.85
CA ASP A 39 -20.77 -4.72 -11.03
C ASP A 39 -19.90 -5.61 -10.14
N ALA A 40 -18.80 -6.16 -10.67
CA ALA A 40 -17.87 -6.98 -9.91
C ALA A 40 -17.10 -6.17 -8.83
N VAL A 41 -16.86 -4.90 -9.12
CA VAL A 41 -16.25 -3.96 -8.17
C VAL A 41 -17.19 -3.69 -7.01
N GLU A 42 -18.47 -3.40 -7.29
CA GLU A 42 -19.49 -3.18 -6.26
C GLU A 42 -19.66 -4.42 -5.37
N GLU A 43 -19.77 -5.61 -5.96
CA GLU A 43 -19.87 -6.88 -5.22
C GLU A 43 -18.64 -7.12 -4.31
N ALA A 44 -17.45 -6.74 -4.74
CA ALA A 44 -16.25 -6.83 -3.91
C ALA A 44 -16.33 -5.89 -2.70
N PHE A 45 -16.79 -4.65 -2.88
CA PHE A 45 -17.00 -3.72 -1.76
C PHE A 45 -18.08 -4.20 -0.78
N LEU A 46 -19.18 -4.75 -1.27
CA LEU A 46 -20.20 -5.36 -0.42
C LEU A 46 -19.62 -6.50 0.43
N THR A 47 -18.76 -7.34 -0.15
CA THR A 47 -18.07 -8.40 0.60
C THR A 47 -17.16 -7.85 1.71
N LEU A 48 -16.49 -6.72 1.47
CA LEU A 48 -15.70 -6.04 2.52
C LEU A 48 -16.60 -5.55 3.66
N GLN A 49 -17.77 -4.98 3.32
CA GLN A 49 -18.75 -4.51 4.31
C GLN A 49 -19.31 -5.67 5.14
N GLU A 50 -19.76 -6.76 4.51
CA GLU A 50 -20.27 -7.96 5.20
C GLU A 50 -19.26 -8.56 6.18
N LYS A 51 -17.99 -8.54 5.84
CA LYS A 51 -16.91 -9.05 6.66
C LYS A 51 -16.29 -8.03 7.62
N HIS A 52 -16.78 -6.80 7.62
CA HIS A 52 -16.20 -5.68 8.39
C HIS A 52 -14.69 -5.53 8.16
N VAL A 53 -14.24 -5.64 6.90
CA VAL A 53 -12.83 -5.47 6.52
C VAL A 53 -12.53 -3.99 6.35
N THR A 54 -11.47 -3.52 6.99
CA THR A 54 -11.00 -2.13 6.87
C THR A 54 -9.92 -2.04 5.78
N LEU A 55 -10.02 -1.05 4.90
CA LEU A 55 -8.99 -0.77 3.90
C LEU A 55 -7.90 0.12 4.51
N ASP A 56 -6.65 -0.32 4.39
CA ASP A 56 -5.48 0.49 4.69
C ASP A 56 -5.04 1.24 3.44
N LEU A 57 -5.15 2.58 3.49
CA LEU A 57 -4.80 3.46 2.38
C LEU A 57 -3.37 3.99 2.47
N SER A 58 -2.58 3.54 3.43
CA SER A 58 -1.22 4.06 3.67
C SER A 58 -0.26 3.78 2.52
N ASP A 59 -0.52 2.73 1.75
CA ASP A 59 0.25 2.30 0.59
C ASP A 59 -0.17 2.96 -0.74
N LEU A 60 -1.27 3.73 -0.75
CA LEU A 60 -1.65 4.51 -1.92
C LEU A 60 -0.87 5.84 -1.95
N PRO A 61 -0.43 6.28 -3.15
CA PRO A 61 0.18 7.59 -3.30
C PRO A 61 -0.79 8.70 -2.82
N ARG A 62 -0.25 9.74 -2.18
CA ARG A 62 -1.08 10.81 -1.63
C ARG A 62 -1.67 11.74 -2.68
N THR A 63 -0.96 11.94 -3.79
CA THR A 63 -1.39 12.82 -4.87
C THR A 63 -1.43 12.06 -6.18
N TYR A 64 -2.58 12.02 -6.80
CA TYR A 64 -2.75 11.57 -8.17
C TYR A 64 -3.88 12.41 -8.81
N GLY A 65 -3.55 12.97 -9.89
CA GLY A 65 -4.39 13.90 -10.63
C GLY A 65 -3.50 14.70 -11.59
N SER A 66 -4.08 15.46 -12.46
CA SER A 66 -3.36 16.33 -13.38
C SER A 66 -4.06 17.69 -13.52
N GLY A 67 -3.28 18.74 -13.66
CA GLY A 67 -3.79 20.07 -13.98
C GLY A 67 -4.51 20.77 -12.84
N GLU A 68 -5.73 21.29 -13.09
CA GLU A 68 -6.49 22.09 -12.13
C GLU A 68 -6.91 21.28 -10.88
N THR A 69 -7.22 20.01 -11.06
CA THR A 69 -7.61 19.11 -9.96
C THR A 69 -6.47 18.91 -8.97
N GLU A 70 -5.24 18.73 -9.47
CA GLU A 70 -4.05 18.60 -8.61
C GLU A 70 -3.80 19.84 -7.78
N GLN A 71 -3.94 21.02 -8.38
CA GLN A 71 -3.79 22.30 -7.67
C GLN A 71 -4.88 22.46 -6.59
N GLN A 72 -6.09 22.04 -6.87
CA GLN A 72 -7.19 22.09 -5.90
C GLN A 72 -6.97 21.14 -4.74
N LEU A 73 -6.52 19.91 -5.01
CA LEU A 73 -6.17 18.91 -3.98
C LEU A 73 -5.06 19.41 -3.06
N HIS A 74 -4.00 19.99 -3.61
CA HIS A 74 -2.92 20.59 -2.82
C HIS A 74 -3.42 21.76 -1.96
N ARG A 75 -4.26 22.61 -2.53
CA ARG A 75 -4.85 23.73 -1.77
C ARG A 75 -5.71 23.23 -0.60
N GLU A 76 -6.53 22.23 -0.81
CA GLU A 76 -7.37 21.65 0.24
C GLU A 76 -6.51 21.00 1.34
N GLU A 77 -5.44 20.28 0.97
CA GLU A 77 -4.52 19.70 1.93
C GLU A 77 -3.81 20.77 2.78
N GLU A 78 -3.42 21.89 2.19
CA GLU A 78 -2.86 23.03 2.93
C GLU A 78 -3.89 23.69 3.85
N LEU A 79 -5.13 23.86 3.40
CA LEU A 79 -6.22 24.38 4.22
C LEU A 79 -6.47 23.52 5.46
N VAL A 80 -6.47 22.20 5.30
CA VAL A 80 -6.61 21.27 6.42
C VAL A 80 -5.42 21.37 7.38
N LYS A 81 -4.19 21.48 6.88
CA LYS A 81 -2.99 21.64 7.72
C LYS A 81 -2.99 22.93 8.53
N THR A 82 -3.55 24.01 8.00
CA THR A 82 -3.62 25.30 8.72
C THR A 82 -4.70 25.33 9.81
N GLY A 83 -5.68 24.39 9.75
CA GLY A 83 -6.74 24.28 10.74
C GLY A 83 -7.83 25.36 10.66
N ASP A 84 -7.75 26.30 9.73
CA ASP A 84 -8.73 27.36 9.51
C ASP A 84 -9.41 27.20 8.14
N LEU A 85 -10.30 26.21 8.08
CA LEU A 85 -11.07 25.94 6.87
C LEU A 85 -11.98 27.11 6.48
N LEU A 86 -12.72 27.68 7.44
CA LEU A 86 -13.73 28.73 7.18
C LEU A 86 -13.12 30.07 6.77
N GLY A 87 -11.99 30.43 7.41
CA GLY A 87 -11.36 31.75 7.16
C GLY A 87 -10.67 31.84 5.78
N ASN A 88 -10.27 30.72 5.22
CA ASN A 88 -9.49 30.64 3.97
C ASN A 88 -10.33 30.24 2.75
N LEU A 89 -11.61 29.88 2.92
CA LEU A 89 -12.52 29.56 1.83
C LEU A 89 -13.24 30.78 1.29
N SER A 90 -13.40 30.85 -0.01
CA SER A 90 -14.17 31.92 -0.66
C SER A 90 -15.68 31.70 -0.47
N ASP A 91 -16.46 32.81 -0.39
CA ASP A 91 -17.93 32.78 -0.20
C ASP A 91 -18.68 32.04 -1.35
N ARG A 92 -18.00 31.74 -2.45
CA ARG A 92 -18.58 31.02 -3.59
C ARG A 92 -18.30 29.53 -3.56
N GLU A 93 -17.50 29.07 -2.62
CA GLU A 93 -17.13 27.65 -2.54
C GLU A 93 -18.24 26.85 -1.84
N PRO A 94 -18.73 25.75 -2.44
CA PRO A 94 -19.78 24.91 -1.85
C PRO A 94 -19.42 24.37 -0.47
N LEU A 95 -18.14 24.08 -0.24
CA LEU A 95 -17.63 23.62 1.04
C LEU A 95 -17.86 24.64 2.16
N LYS A 96 -17.66 25.94 1.88
CA LYS A 96 -17.91 26.98 2.88
C LYS A 96 -19.38 27.05 3.28
N ALA A 97 -20.30 27.07 2.28
CA ALA A 97 -21.73 27.09 2.52
C ALA A 97 -22.16 25.87 3.36
N PHE A 98 -21.65 24.70 3.04
CA PHE A 98 -21.92 23.46 3.80
C PHE A 98 -21.44 23.56 5.26
N LEU A 99 -20.21 24.05 5.49
CA LEU A 99 -19.66 24.21 6.85
C LEU A 99 -20.42 25.24 7.68
N GLU A 100 -20.89 26.35 7.05
CA GLU A 100 -21.72 27.35 7.69
C GLU A 100 -23.10 26.79 8.07
N GLU A 101 -23.73 26.00 7.20
CA GLU A 101 -24.98 25.29 7.50
C GLU A 101 -24.81 24.29 8.63
N LEU A 102 -23.70 23.50 8.59
CA LEU A 102 -23.37 22.53 9.62
C LEU A 102 -23.23 23.20 11.01
N ALA A 103 -22.61 24.38 11.07
CA ALA A 103 -22.45 25.13 12.30
C ALA A 103 -23.79 25.64 12.89
N MET A 104 -24.84 25.73 12.07
CA MET A 104 -26.20 26.11 12.51
C MET A 104 -27.04 24.95 13.02
N ILE A 105 -26.60 23.68 12.80
CA ILE A 105 -27.32 22.51 13.29
C ILE A 105 -27.27 22.48 14.82
N PRO A 106 -28.42 22.42 15.54
CA PRO A 106 -28.43 22.38 16.98
C PRO A 106 -27.82 21.05 17.49
N VAL A 107 -26.69 21.12 18.14
CA VAL A 107 -26.04 19.97 18.77
C VAL A 107 -26.74 19.67 20.10
N ALA A 108 -27.95 19.07 20.04
CA ALA A 108 -28.72 18.71 21.24
C ALA A 108 -29.13 17.22 21.19
N GLY A 109 -28.55 16.43 22.06
CA GLY A 109 -28.82 15.02 22.21
C GLY A 109 -27.54 14.19 22.34
N ASP A 110 -27.71 12.98 22.88
CA ASP A 110 -26.65 11.99 22.91
C ASP A 110 -26.84 11.03 21.73
N PRO A 111 -25.88 10.95 20.77
CA PRO A 111 -25.98 10.04 19.64
C PRO A 111 -26.21 8.60 20.04
N GLN A 112 -25.61 8.13 21.15
CA GLN A 112 -25.79 6.76 21.63
C GLN A 112 -27.24 6.49 22.06
N VAL A 113 -27.87 7.44 22.73
CA VAL A 113 -29.27 7.31 23.16
C VAL A 113 -30.21 7.28 21.95
N LEU A 114 -30.01 8.15 20.99
CA LEU A 114 -30.82 8.18 19.75
C LEU A 114 -30.62 6.90 18.92
N ALA A 115 -29.39 6.41 18.83
CA ALA A 115 -29.08 5.17 18.14
C ALA A 115 -29.79 3.96 18.79
N MET A 116 -29.84 3.91 20.11
CA MET A 116 -30.60 2.86 20.83
C MET A 116 -32.10 2.96 20.53
N GLN A 117 -32.67 4.18 20.53
CA GLN A 117 -34.07 4.38 20.16
C GLN A 117 -34.35 3.92 18.73
N TYR A 118 -33.41 4.19 17.82
CA TYR A 118 -33.49 3.70 16.44
C TYR A 118 -33.51 2.15 16.39
N ALA A 119 -32.59 1.49 17.09
CA ALA A 119 -32.54 0.02 17.17
C ALA A 119 -33.80 -0.58 17.83
N GLU A 120 -34.50 0.14 18.71
CA GLU A 120 -35.78 -0.27 19.29
C GLU A 120 -36.97 -0.07 18.34
N GLY A 121 -36.74 0.52 17.17
CA GLY A 121 -37.72 0.65 16.09
C GLY A 121 -38.24 2.08 15.88
N ASP A 122 -37.75 3.09 16.58
CA ASP A 122 -38.09 4.50 16.33
C ASP A 122 -37.26 5.07 15.17
N THR A 123 -37.72 4.82 13.96
CA THR A 123 -37.05 5.33 12.75
C THR A 123 -37.12 6.86 12.60
N SER A 124 -37.98 7.55 13.37
CA SER A 124 -38.12 9.02 13.28
C SER A 124 -36.89 9.78 13.75
N VAL A 125 -36.04 9.15 14.57
CA VAL A 125 -34.81 9.75 15.10
C VAL A 125 -33.63 9.70 14.13
N ALA A 126 -33.71 8.94 13.03
CA ALA A 126 -32.61 8.71 12.10
C ALA A 126 -32.01 10.00 11.52
N GLN A 127 -32.88 10.93 11.07
CA GLN A 127 -32.43 12.22 10.51
C GLN A 127 -31.68 13.03 11.58
N ARG A 128 -32.21 13.11 12.78
CA ARG A 128 -31.58 13.85 13.87
C ARG A 128 -30.26 13.21 14.29
N LEU A 129 -30.17 11.88 14.28
CA LEU A 129 -28.96 11.14 14.55
C LEU A 129 -27.90 11.42 13.48
N SER A 130 -28.29 11.43 12.19
CA SER A 130 -27.43 11.84 11.09
C SER A 130 -26.91 13.26 11.28
N ASP A 131 -27.79 14.24 11.53
CA ASP A 131 -27.41 15.64 11.71
C ASP A 131 -26.38 15.83 12.83
N LEU A 132 -26.51 15.12 13.95
CA LEU A 132 -25.57 15.16 15.07
C LEU A 132 -24.20 14.58 14.73
N CYS A 133 -24.12 13.67 13.77
CA CYS A 133 -22.88 13.00 13.40
C CYS A 133 -22.15 13.63 12.19
N LEU A 134 -22.76 14.61 11.49
CA LEU A 134 -22.14 15.24 10.32
C LEU A 134 -20.79 15.91 10.63
N SER A 135 -20.62 16.50 11.81
CA SER A 135 -19.32 17.08 12.20
C SER A 135 -18.22 16.02 12.25
N ARG A 136 -18.55 14.79 12.66
CA ARG A 136 -17.63 13.68 12.66
C ARG A 136 -17.22 13.27 11.24
N VAL A 137 -18.15 13.33 10.28
CA VAL A 137 -17.85 13.07 8.87
C VAL A 137 -16.80 14.07 8.36
N VAL A 138 -16.95 15.36 8.68
CA VAL A 138 -15.97 16.39 8.29
C VAL A 138 -14.60 16.13 8.92
N GLU A 139 -14.56 15.82 10.22
CA GLU A 139 -13.31 15.48 10.91
C GLU A 139 -12.59 14.27 10.28
N GLU A 140 -13.32 13.21 9.96
CA GLU A 140 -12.75 12.05 9.28
C GLU A 140 -12.31 12.38 7.84
N ALA A 141 -13.10 13.16 7.08
CA ALA A 141 -12.76 13.54 5.71
C ALA A 141 -11.44 14.30 5.63
N MET A 142 -11.12 15.13 6.62
CA MET A 142 -9.83 15.84 6.70
C MET A 142 -8.64 14.91 6.75
N ASN A 143 -8.79 13.70 7.32
CA ASN A 143 -7.72 12.70 7.39
C ASN A 143 -7.48 12.00 6.05
N TYR A 144 -8.43 12.12 5.10
CA TYR A 144 -8.36 11.50 3.77
C TYR A 144 -7.96 12.47 2.66
N THR A 145 -7.73 13.76 2.98
CA THR A 145 -7.26 14.75 2.00
C THR A 145 -5.91 14.39 1.40
N GLY A 146 -5.62 14.87 0.19
CA GLY A 146 -4.38 14.60 -0.53
C GLY A 146 -4.31 13.19 -1.15
N ARG A 147 -5.45 12.48 -1.24
CA ARG A 147 -5.55 11.13 -1.82
C ARG A 147 -6.33 11.07 -3.13
N GLY A 148 -6.33 12.19 -3.87
CA GLY A 148 -6.94 12.28 -5.20
C GLY A 148 -8.45 12.55 -5.23
N VAL A 149 -9.12 12.60 -4.07
CA VAL A 149 -10.53 12.94 -3.92
C VAL A 149 -10.65 14.28 -3.24
N LEU A 150 -11.53 15.15 -3.75
CA LEU A 150 -11.77 16.48 -3.17
C LEU A 150 -12.46 16.36 -1.80
N LEU A 151 -12.18 17.30 -0.90
CA LEU A 151 -12.71 17.28 0.46
C LEU A 151 -14.24 17.22 0.49
N MET A 152 -14.90 17.97 -0.39
CA MET A 152 -16.36 17.95 -0.47
C MET A 152 -16.91 16.60 -0.91
N ASP A 153 -16.25 15.93 -1.85
CA ASP A 153 -16.63 14.60 -2.31
C ASP A 153 -16.41 13.56 -1.20
N LEU A 154 -15.31 13.66 -0.45
CA LEU A 154 -15.07 12.83 0.73
C LEU A 154 -16.16 13.00 1.80
N ILE A 155 -16.61 14.24 2.03
CA ILE A 155 -17.71 14.53 2.96
C ILE A 155 -19.03 13.90 2.46
N GLN A 156 -19.30 13.97 1.18
CA GLN A 156 -20.50 13.36 0.59
C GLN A 156 -20.47 11.84 0.73
N GLU A 157 -19.38 11.20 0.35
CA GLU A 157 -19.22 9.73 0.47
C GLU A 157 -19.21 9.27 1.94
N GLY A 158 -18.57 10.04 2.82
CA GLY A 158 -18.63 9.79 4.25
C GLY A 158 -20.02 9.96 4.85
N SER A 159 -20.83 10.91 4.32
CA SER A 159 -22.23 11.09 4.73
C SER A 159 -23.12 9.95 4.26
N LEU A 160 -22.86 9.39 3.07
CA LEU A 160 -23.52 8.16 2.61
C LEU A 160 -23.17 6.99 3.53
N GLY A 161 -21.88 6.82 3.86
CA GLY A 161 -21.43 5.80 4.82
C GLY A 161 -22.06 5.98 6.21
N LEU A 162 -22.15 7.23 6.71
CA LEU A 162 -22.88 7.53 7.94
C LEU A 162 -24.34 7.04 7.88
N TRP A 163 -25.04 7.33 6.79
CA TRP A 163 -26.41 6.92 6.61
C TRP A 163 -26.58 5.38 6.56
N GLU A 164 -25.73 4.71 5.79
CA GLU A 164 -25.68 3.25 5.74
C GLU A 164 -25.40 2.65 7.14
N GLY A 165 -24.49 3.23 7.89
CA GLY A 165 -24.18 2.81 9.26
C GLY A 165 -25.34 2.99 10.23
N ILE A 166 -26.14 4.08 10.11
CA ILE A 166 -27.36 4.24 10.89
C ILE A 166 -28.38 3.18 10.55
N LEU A 167 -28.58 2.88 9.26
CA LEU A 167 -29.51 1.85 8.81
C LEU A 167 -29.09 0.43 9.23
N ALA A 168 -27.79 0.18 9.32
CA ALA A 168 -27.23 -1.12 9.70
C ALA A 168 -27.04 -1.28 11.22
N TYR A 169 -27.42 -0.29 12.02
CA TYR A 169 -27.21 -0.34 13.47
C TYR A 169 -28.29 -1.17 14.17
N GLU A 170 -27.85 -2.26 14.79
CA GLU A 170 -28.70 -3.19 15.55
C GLU A 170 -28.48 -3.12 17.07
N GLY A 171 -27.56 -2.26 17.52
CA GLY A 171 -27.24 -2.10 18.95
C GLY A 171 -25.73 -2.18 19.25
N GLY A 172 -25.36 -1.90 20.48
CA GLY A 172 -23.97 -1.88 20.93
C GLY A 172 -23.40 -0.45 21.06
N GLU A 173 -22.09 -0.30 20.95
CA GLU A 173 -21.43 1.01 20.94
C GLU A 173 -21.60 1.67 19.57
N PHE A 174 -22.31 2.81 19.54
CA PHE A 174 -22.64 3.50 18.29
C PHE A 174 -21.42 4.18 17.67
N GLU A 175 -20.60 4.81 18.46
CA GLU A 175 -19.45 5.61 18.01
C GLU A 175 -18.46 4.79 17.13
N PRO A 176 -17.91 3.65 17.59
CA PRO A 176 -16.98 2.86 16.76
C PRO A 176 -17.69 2.24 15.54
N HIS A 177 -18.99 1.90 15.67
CA HIS A 177 -19.78 1.38 14.58
C HIS A 177 -19.88 2.43 13.45
N ILE A 178 -20.32 3.65 13.77
CA ILE A 178 -20.52 4.68 12.75
C ILE A 178 -19.21 5.18 12.15
N GLN A 179 -18.17 5.28 12.98
CA GLN A 179 -16.84 5.67 12.51
C GLN A 179 -16.31 4.71 11.44
N TRP A 180 -16.53 3.40 11.63
CA TRP A 180 -16.14 2.41 10.64
C TRP A 180 -16.88 2.61 9.31
N TRP A 181 -18.20 2.84 9.34
CA TRP A 181 -19.01 3.06 8.14
C TRP A 181 -18.61 4.34 7.39
N ILE A 182 -18.38 5.45 8.10
CA ILE A 182 -17.91 6.70 7.53
C ILE A 182 -16.58 6.47 6.81
N ARG A 183 -15.63 5.82 7.46
CA ARG A 183 -14.32 5.52 6.88
C ARG A 183 -14.41 4.59 5.68
N GLN A 184 -15.31 3.64 5.71
CA GLN A 184 -15.52 2.71 4.60
C GLN A 184 -16.05 3.42 3.35
N GLY A 185 -17.01 4.35 3.49
CA GLY A 185 -17.49 5.19 2.39
C GLY A 185 -16.35 6.02 1.76
N MET A 186 -15.56 6.70 2.59
CA MET A 186 -14.43 7.50 2.11
C MET A 186 -13.33 6.63 1.47
N ALA A 187 -13.02 5.47 2.05
CA ALA A 187 -12.03 4.54 1.50
C ALA A 187 -12.48 3.99 0.14
N LYS A 188 -13.79 3.71 -0.03
CA LYS A 188 -14.38 3.32 -1.32
C LYS A 188 -14.14 4.39 -2.36
N ALA A 189 -14.45 5.66 -2.05
CA ALA A 189 -14.23 6.78 -2.95
C ALA A 189 -12.75 6.93 -3.37
N VAL A 190 -11.83 6.84 -2.42
CA VAL A 190 -10.39 6.93 -2.69
C VAL A 190 -9.91 5.79 -3.61
N VAL A 191 -10.33 4.55 -3.36
CA VAL A 191 -9.95 3.39 -4.18
C VAL A 191 -10.54 3.50 -5.59
N LEU A 192 -11.80 3.91 -5.74
CA LEU A 192 -12.44 4.10 -7.05
C LEU A 192 -11.75 5.22 -7.84
N GLN A 193 -11.40 6.32 -7.18
CA GLN A 193 -10.65 7.41 -7.80
C GLN A 193 -9.24 6.97 -8.22
N ALA A 194 -8.55 6.21 -7.37
CA ALA A 194 -7.24 5.64 -7.70
C ALA A 194 -7.31 4.71 -8.92
N ARG A 195 -8.38 3.90 -9.00
CA ARG A 195 -8.64 3.05 -10.15
C ARG A 195 -8.88 3.87 -11.42
N ALA A 196 -9.78 4.86 -11.36
CA ALA A 196 -10.10 5.73 -12.50
C ALA A 196 -8.90 6.56 -12.95
N GLY A 197 -8.05 7.00 -12.02
CA GLY A 197 -6.82 7.74 -12.29
C GLY A 197 -5.66 6.88 -12.82
N GLY A 198 -5.85 5.57 -12.97
CA GLY A 198 -4.82 4.67 -13.49
C GLY A 198 -3.60 4.54 -12.57
N VAL A 199 -3.80 4.68 -11.26
CA VAL A 199 -2.72 4.63 -10.26
C VAL A 199 -1.93 3.33 -10.35
N LEU A 200 -2.58 2.19 -10.56
CA LEU A 200 -1.89 0.90 -10.74
C LEU A 200 -0.95 0.90 -11.95
N GLU A 201 -1.39 1.46 -13.07
CA GLU A 201 -0.57 1.53 -14.28
C GLU A 201 0.65 2.44 -14.06
N HIS A 202 0.45 3.57 -13.37
CA HIS A 202 1.56 4.45 -12.98
C HIS A 202 2.54 3.76 -12.02
N MET A 203 2.02 3.07 -11.02
CA MET A 203 2.84 2.29 -10.08
C MET A 203 3.62 1.17 -10.79
N ARG A 204 3.00 0.44 -11.72
CA ARG A 204 3.70 -0.58 -12.54
C ARG A 204 4.86 0.03 -13.32
N LYS A 205 4.63 1.16 -13.99
CA LYS A 205 5.68 1.88 -14.74
C LYS A 205 6.83 2.31 -13.83
N ASN A 206 6.51 2.83 -12.65
CA ASN A 206 7.54 3.23 -11.69
C ASN A 206 8.31 2.02 -11.15
N MET A 207 7.64 0.89 -10.89
CA MET A 207 8.29 -0.36 -10.48
C MET A 207 9.19 -0.94 -11.58
N GLU A 208 8.76 -0.87 -12.84
CA GLU A 208 9.58 -1.29 -13.99
C GLU A 208 10.80 -0.38 -14.15
N ALA A 209 10.61 0.93 -14.08
CA ALA A 209 11.70 1.91 -14.13
C ALA A 209 12.72 1.68 -13.00
N PHE A 210 12.23 1.40 -11.78
CA PHE A 210 13.07 1.07 -10.63
C PHE A 210 13.92 -0.18 -10.88
N ARG A 211 13.29 -1.27 -11.37
CA ARG A 211 13.99 -2.52 -11.69
C ARG A 211 15.02 -2.34 -12.82
N GLU A 212 14.71 -1.50 -13.80
CA GLU A 212 15.62 -1.19 -14.89
C GLU A 212 16.82 -0.34 -14.42
N ALA A 213 16.57 0.68 -13.59
CA ALA A 213 17.61 1.48 -12.97
C ALA A 213 18.53 0.62 -12.07
N ASP A 214 17.96 -0.23 -11.23
CA ASP A 214 18.72 -1.14 -10.36
C ASP A 214 19.61 -2.09 -11.20
N ARG A 215 19.07 -2.70 -12.26
CA ARG A 215 19.82 -3.57 -13.16
C ARG A 215 20.95 -2.83 -13.90
N ARG A 216 20.67 -1.60 -14.36
CA ARG A 216 21.65 -0.77 -15.06
C ARG A 216 22.78 -0.39 -14.10
N LEU A 217 22.46 0.12 -12.92
CA LEU A 217 23.43 0.50 -11.91
C LEU A 217 24.24 -0.71 -11.43
N LEU A 218 23.62 -1.88 -11.29
CA LEU A 218 24.34 -3.13 -10.99
C LEU A 218 25.41 -3.44 -12.04
N THR A 219 25.08 -3.24 -13.32
CA THR A 219 26.03 -3.46 -14.42
C THR A 219 27.15 -2.42 -14.45
N GLU A 220 26.84 -1.15 -14.19
CA GLU A 220 27.80 -0.04 -14.22
C GLU A 220 28.73 -0.03 -13.00
N LEU A 221 28.17 -0.26 -11.81
CA LEU A 221 28.90 -0.20 -10.54
C LEU A 221 29.57 -1.54 -10.18
N GLY A 222 29.13 -2.65 -10.79
CA GLY A 222 29.58 -3.99 -10.42
C GLY A 222 29.15 -4.45 -9.03
N ARG A 223 28.21 -3.74 -8.39
CA ARG A 223 27.61 -4.02 -7.08
C ARG A 223 26.16 -3.61 -7.07
N ASN A 224 25.39 -4.08 -6.10
CA ASN A 224 24.03 -3.60 -5.90
C ASN A 224 24.04 -2.10 -5.62
N ALA A 225 23.16 -1.37 -6.30
CA ALA A 225 22.96 0.04 -6.08
C ALA A 225 22.37 0.31 -4.68
N THR A 226 22.69 1.46 -4.11
CA THR A 226 21.99 1.92 -2.91
C THR A 226 20.65 2.53 -3.30
N LEU A 227 19.73 2.62 -2.35
CA LEU A 227 18.44 3.24 -2.58
C LEU A 227 18.57 4.70 -3.04
N GLU A 228 19.53 5.42 -2.46
CA GLU A 228 19.84 6.80 -2.83
C GLU A 228 20.38 6.94 -4.27
N GLU A 229 21.17 5.97 -4.73
CA GLU A 229 21.67 5.94 -6.11
C GLU A 229 20.53 5.67 -7.11
N ILE A 230 19.62 4.76 -6.78
CA ILE A 230 18.42 4.48 -7.61
C ILE A 230 17.49 5.69 -7.61
N ALA A 231 17.27 6.32 -6.45
CA ALA A 231 16.45 7.52 -6.32
C ALA A 231 16.98 8.68 -7.17
N ALA A 232 18.31 8.89 -7.13
CA ALA A 232 18.98 9.92 -7.94
C ALA A 232 18.85 9.64 -9.45
N GLU A 233 18.99 8.37 -9.86
CA GLU A 233 18.85 7.96 -11.26
C GLU A 233 17.42 8.16 -11.80
N LEU A 234 16.41 7.90 -10.95
CA LEU A 234 14.99 8.08 -11.29
C LEU A 234 14.49 9.51 -11.05
N ASN A 235 15.31 10.37 -10.46
CA ASN A 235 14.95 11.73 -10.06
C ASN A 235 13.71 11.77 -9.14
N ILE A 236 13.68 10.85 -8.17
CA ILE A 236 12.64 10.75 -7.12
C ILE A 236 13.29 10.93 -5.75
N SER A 237 12.47 11.15 -4.72
CA SER A 237 12.98 11.20 -3.34
C SER A 237 13.40 9.82 -2.84
N PRO A 238 14.36 9.74 -1.87
CA PRO A 238 14.71 8.46 -1.25
C PRO A 238 13.53 7.75 -0.58
N GLU A 239 12.59 8.52 -0.02
CA GLU A 239 11.36 8.00 0.60
C GLU A 239 10.45 7.33 -0.44
N GLU A 240 10.28 7.94 -1.61
CA GLU A 240 9.53 7.35 -2.73
C GLU A 240 10.20 6.08 -3.26
N ALA A 241 11.53 6.07 -3.33
CA ALA A 241 12.29 4.89 -3.74
C ALA A 241 12.13 3.74 -2.74
N ASP A 242 12.08 4.02 -1.43
CA ASP A 242 11.83 3.01 -0.39
C ASP A 242 10.44 2.39 -0.51
N VAL A 243 9.42 3.23 -0.73
CA VAL A 243 8.05 2.78 -0.97
C VAL A 243 7.98 1.88 -2.21
N LEU A 244 8.61 2.26 -3.31
CA LEU A 244 8.67 1.44 -4.54
C LEU A 244 9.38 0.11 -4.30
N GLN A 245 10.48 0.10 -3.55
CA GLN A 245 11.20 -1.13 -3.21
C GLN A 245 10.33 -2.08 -2.37
N GLU A 246 9.62 -1.55 -1.37
CA GLU A 246 8.71 -2.35 -0.54
C GLU A 246 7.53 -2.91 -1.35
N MET A 247 6.97 -2.12 -2.26
CA MET A 247 5.95 -2.58 -3.19
C MET A 247 6.45 -3.72 -4.09
N ILE A 248 7.68 -3.60 -4.61
CA ILE A 248 8.30 -4.66 -5.42
C ILE A 248 8.45 -5.94 -4.61
N ARG A 249 8.91 -5.85 -3.36
CA ARG A 249 9.04 -6.99 -2.45
C ARG A 249 7.69 -7.63 -2.15
N SER A 250 6.68 -6.82 -1.86
CA SER A 250 5.32 -7.28 -1.57
C SER A 250 4.69 -7.97 -2.78
N ALA A 251 4.87 -7.42 -3.99
CA ALA A 251 4.39 -8.02 -5.23
C ALA A 251 5.05 -9.38 -5.49
N GLN A 252 6.37 -9.48 -5.30
CA GLN A 252 7.11 -10.75 -5.44
C GLN A 252 6.69 -11.80 -4.40
N ALA A 253 6.45 -11.37 -3.15
CA ALA A 253 5.97 -12.26 -2.10
C ALA A 253 4.56 -12.79 -2.41
N LEU A 254 3.68 -11.94 -2.97
CA LEU A 254 2.34 -12.33 -3.38
C LEU A 254 2.38 -13.31 -4.57
N GLU A 255 3.19 -13.03 -5.59
CA GLU A 255 3.39 -13.91 -6.73
C GLU A 255 3.91 -15.29 -6.29
N LYS A 256 4.86 -15.31 -5.35
CA LYS A 256 5.38 -16.54 -4.75
C LYS A 256 4.33 -17.29 -3.93
N ALA A 257 3.45 -16.58 -3.22
CA ALA A 257 2.37 -17.18 -2.43
C ALA A 257 1.21 -17.72 -3.29
N THR A 258 0.88 -17.04 -4.40
CA THR A 258 -0.15 -17.52 -5.35
C THR A 258 0.34 -18.66 -6.23
N ARG A 259 1.65 -18.86 -6.35
CA ARG A 259 2.26 -19.95 -7.10
C ARG A 259 2.44 -21.25 -6.29
N ALA A 260 2.03 -21.32 -5.03
CA ALA A 260 2.05 -22.54 -4.20
C ALA A 260 0.71 -23.28 -4.30
N PRO A 261 0.64 -24.60 -4.25
CA PRO A 261 0.79 -25.55 -5.33
C PRO A 261 -0.57 -26.07 -5.82
N ALA A 262 -0.83 -26.08 -7.12
CA ALA A 262 -1.66 -27.09 -7.72
C ALA A 262 -0.85 -28.40 -7.69
N GLU A 263 -1.24 -29.33 -6.85
CA GLU A 263 -0.71 -30.68 -6.85
C GLU A 263 -0.92 -31.30 -8.23
N SER A 264 0.13 -31.95 -8.69
CA SER A 264 0.22 -32.89 -9.81
C SER A 264 0.71 -32.34 -11.16
N GLU A 265 1.85 -32.83 -11.55
CA GLU A 265 2.49 -32.97 -12.88
C GLU A 265 3.63 -31.99 -13.26
N GLU A 266 4.02 -31.00 -12.46
CA GLU A 266 5.19 -30.16 -12.73
C GLU A 266 6.41 -30.46 -11.82
N GLY A 267 6.45 -31.61 -11.18
CA GLY A 267 7.55 -32.03 -10.28
C GLY A 267 8.94 -32.13 -10.93
N GLU A 268 9.01 -32.11 -12.26
CA GLU A 268 10.32 -32.18 -12.96
C GLU A 268 10.90 -30.78 -13.21
N ALA A 269 10.08 -29.74 -13.42
CA ALA A 269 10.55 -28.37 -13.65
C ALA A 269 11.00 -27.70 -12.33
N GLU A 270 10.26 -27.91 -11.26
CA GLU A 270 10.60 -27.37 -9.93
C GLU A 270 11.83 -28.06 -9.32
N ALA A 271 12.00 -29.37 -9.56
CA ALA A 271 13.20 -30.08 -9.19
C ALA A 271 14.44 -29.62 -9.98
N VAL A 272 14.27 -29.14 -11.21
CA VAL A 272 15.36 -28.57 -12.03
C VAL A 272 15.72 -27.16 -11.57
N GLU A 273 14.73 -26.33 -11.19
CA GLU A 273 14.96 -24.97 -10.71
C GLU A 273 15.56 -24.97 -9.28
N ASP A 274 15.11 -25.84 -8.41
CA ASP A 274 15.69 -26.09 -7.08
C ASP A 274 17.12 -26.67 -7.21
N THR A 275 17.35 -27.54 -8.20
CA THR A 275 18.68 -28.07 -8.50
C THR A 275 19.60 -27.00 -9.07
N ALA A 276 19.09 -26.06 -9.88
CA ALA A 276 19.88 -24.93 -10.40
C ALA A 276 20.24 -23.93 -9.31
N GLN A 277 19.29 -23.58 -8.44
CA GLN A 277 19.52 -22.72 -7.28
C GLN A 277 20.45 -23.40 -6.26
N PHE A 278 20.28 -24.70 -6.02
CA PHE A 278 21.18 -25.47 -5.17
C PHE A 278 22.61 -25.50 -5.73
N LYS A 279 22.76 -25.73 -7.03
CA LYS A 279 24.07 -25.69 -7.71
C LYS A 279 24.69 -24.30 -7.70
N ALA A 280 23.88 -23.25 -7.90
CA ALA A 280 24.35 -21.88 -7.79
C ALA A 280 24.81 -21.54 -6.37
N ARG A 281 24.04 -21.95 -5.36
CA ARG A 281 24.40 -21.79 -3.95
C ARG A 281 25.66 -22.58 -3.57
N GLN A 282 25.78 -23.79 -4.06
CA GLN A 282 26.97 -24.63 -3.87
C GLN A 282 28.22 -23.97 -4.50
N ARG A 283 28.11 -23.45 -5.73
CA ARG A 283 29.20 -22.71 -6.37
C ARG A 283 29.64 -21.49 -5.58
N VAL A 284 28.66 -20.69 -5.03
CA VAL A 284 29.00 -19.55 -4.17
C VAL A 284 29.72 -20.01 -2.90
N LEU A 285 29.31 -21.11 -2.29
CA LEU A 285 30.00 -21.68 -1.12
C LEU A 285 31.41 -22.17 -1.46
N ASP A 286 31.56 -22.82 -2.63
CA ASP A 286 32.86 -23.27 -3.12
C ASP A 286 33.80 -22.08 -3.37
N MET A 287 33.32 -21.01 -4.01
CA MET A 287 34.08 -19.77 -4.22
C MET A 287 34.42 -19.08 -2.89
N LEU A 288 33.53 -19.10 -1.89
CA LEU A 288 33.84 -18.55 -0.55
C LEU A 288 34.94 -19.34 0.16
N SER A 289 35.06 -20.64 -0.10
CA SER A 289 36.10 -21.48 0.49
C SER A 289 37.53 -21.15 -0.01
N GLY A 290 37.66 -20.48 -1.17
CA GLY A 290 38.93 -19.98 -1.71
C GLY A 290 39.35 -18.62 -1.15
N LEU A 291 38.48 -17.96 -0.35
CA LEU A 291 38.74 -16.66 0.26
C LEU A 291 39.37 -16.81 1.65
N THR A 292 40.06 -15.75 2.10
CA THR A 292 40.45 -15.68 3.50
C THR A 292 39.22 -15.51 4.41
N GLU A 293 39.34 -15.91 5.67
CA GLU A 293 38.21 -15.86 6.63
C GLU A 293 37.60 -14.45 6.75
N GLN A 294 38.44 -13.40 6.71
CA GLN A 294 37.99 -12.01 6.74
C GLN A 294 37.27 -11.61 5.44
N GLU A 295 37.79 -12.01 4.28
CA GLU A 295 37.15 -11.73 2.99
C GLU A 295 35.79 -12.44 2.87
N ALA A 296 35.73 -13.72 3.29
CA ALA A 296 34.48 -14.49 3.30
C ALA A 296 33.42 -13.86 4.23
N GLN A 297 33.81 -13.43 5.44
CA GLN A 297 32.91 -12.74 6.36
C GLN A 297 32.39 -11.40 5.80
N VAL A 298 33.26 -10.62 5.16
CA VAL A 298 32.87 -9.36 4.52
C VAL A 298 31.86 -9.63 3.41
N VAL A 299 32.13 -10.57 2.50
CA VAL A 299 31.21 -10.93 1.40
C VAL A 299 29.89 -11.45 1.94
N THR A 300 29.92 -12.36 2.92
CA THR A 300 28.72 -12.93 3.53
C THR A 300 27.81 -11.86 4.14
N LEU A 301 28.36 -10.88 4.85
CA LEU A 301 27.59 -9.80 5.48
C LEU A 301 27.12 -8.78 4.47
N ARG A 302 27.97 -8.42 3.49
CA ARG A 302 27.66 -7.45 2.45
C ARG A 302 26.54 -7.93 1.53
N PHE A 303 26.52 -9.21 1.20
CA PHE A 303 25.54 -9.82 0.29
C PHE A 303 24.44 -10.62 0.98
N GLY A 304 24.49 -10.77 2.31
CA GLY A 304 23.45 -11.49 3.08
C GLY A 304 23.35 -12.98 2.78
N LEU A 305 24.49 -13.65 2.44
CA LEU A 305 24.51 -15.01 1.90
C LEU A 305 24.03 -16.10 2.88
N GLU A 306 24.05 -15.86 4.18
CA GLU A 306 23.57 -16.78 5.23
C GLU A 306 22.12 -16.51 5.67
N GLY A 307 21.30 -15.90 4.80
CA GLY A 307 19.91 -15.60 5.11
C GLY A 307 19.71 -14.30 5.89
N GLY A 308 20.74 -13.47 6.00
CA GLY A 308 20.69 -12.12 6.57
C GLY A 308 20.32 -11.08 5.51
N THR A 309 19.96 -9.86 5.97
CA THR A 309 19.82 -8.70 5.09
C THR A 309 21.20 -8.21 4.67
N PRO A 310 21.41 -7.80 3.41
CA PRO A 310 22.64 -7.18 2.94
C PRO A 310 22.98 -5.94 3.79
N MET A 311 24.24 -5.82 4.22
CA MET A 311 24.69 -4.73 5.06
C MET A 311 25.53 -3.71 4.27
N THR A 312 25.45 -2.44 4.64
CA THR A 312 26.34 -1.40 4.08
C THR A 312 27.80 -1.60 4.53
N ALA A 313 28.75 -1.00 3.81
CA ALA A 313 30.16 -1.08 4.19
C ALA A 313 30.42 -0.53 5.61
N GLN A 314 29.67 0.49 6.03
CA GLN A 314 29.77 1.05 7.39
C GLN A 314 29.24 0.10 8.46
N GLU A 315 28.11 -0.56 8.22
CA GLU A 315 27.52 -1.53 9.15
C GLU A 315 28.38 -2.78 9.26
N THR A 316 28.85 -3.30 8.13
CA THR A 316 29.80 -4.41 8.09
C THR A 316 31.09 -4.06 8.83
N GLY A 317 31.61 -2.86 8.62
CA GLY A 317 32.78 -2.36 9.34
C GLY A 317 32.58 -2.29 10.84
N ARG A 318 31.43 -1.77 11.30
CA ARG A 318 31.07 -1.75 12.73
C ARG A 318 31.00 -3.15 13.33
N LYS A 319 30.46 -4.12 12.60
CA LYS A 319 30.29 -5.50 13.04
C LYS A 319 31.61 -6.28 13.11
N LEU A 320 32.51 -6.01 12.18
CA LEU A 320 33.81 -6.69 12.09
C LEU A 320 34.99 -5.89 12.71
N GLY A 321 34.74 -4.68 13.22
CA GLY A 321 35.78 -3.82 13.78
C GLY A 321 36.71 -3.21 12.72
N LEU A 322 36.22 -3.02 11.49
CA LEU A 322 36.93 -2.47 10.35
C LEU A 322 36.42 -1.09 9.98
N THR A 323 37.25 -0.29 9.28
CA THR A 323 36.75 0.93 8.64
C THR A 323 35.99 0.62 7.35
N ALA A 324 35.11 1.54 6.93
CA ALA A 324 34.35 1.36 5.68
C ALA A 324 35.30 1.17 4.47
N ASP A 325 36.38 1.91 4.41
CA ASP A 325 37.39 1.79 3.34
C ASP A 325 38.11 0.43 3.34
N GLN A 326 38.35 -0.15 4.53
CA GLN A 326 38.90 -1.50 4.65
C GLN A 326 37.93 -2.56 4.20
N VAL A 327 36.64 -2.38 4.50
CA VAL A 327 35.58 -3.29 4.03
C VAL A 327 35.50 -3.26 2.51
N VAL A 328 35.51 -2.10 1.89
CA VAL A 328 35.46 -1.95 0.42
C VAL A 328 36.71 -2.54 -0.24
N ALA A 329 37.90 -2.34 0.35
CA ALA A 329 39.13 -2.94 -0.16
C ALA A 329 39.10 -4.47 -0.09
N LEU A 330 38.63 -5.06 1.03
CA LEU A 330 38.48 -6.51 1.20
C LEU A 330 37.43 -7.09 0.25
N GLU A 331 36.29 -6.41 0.10
CA GLU A 331 35.24 -6.78 -0.85
C GLU A 331 35.78 -6.83 -2.29
N THR A 332 36.47 -5.78 -2.71
CA THR A 332 37.08 -5.71 -4.06
C THR A 332 38.11 -6.83 -4.29
N ALA A 333 38.94 -7.10 -3.29
CA ALA A 333 39.93 -8.17 -3.36
C ALA A 333 39.26 -9.57 -3.42
N ALA A 334 38.22 -9.80 -2.62
CA ALA A 334 37.44 -11.02 -2.60
C ALA A 334 36.75 -11.30 -3.95
N LEU A 335 36.05 -10.29 -4.48
CA LEU A 335 35.37 -10.41 -5.78
C LEU A 335 36.35 -10.66 -6.93
N ALA A 336 37.56 -10.05 -6.90
CA ALA A 336 38.59 -10.29 -7.89
C ALA A 336 39.15 -11.73 -7.83
N LYS A 337 39.21 -12.32 -6.63
CA LYS A 337 39.63 -13.73 -6.45
C LYS A 337 38.53 -14.67 -6.96
N MET A 338 37.27 -14.45 -6.59
CA MET A 338 36.13 -15.23 -7.03
C MET A 338 36.00 -15.25 -8.56
N ARG A 339 36.21 -14.11 -9.23
CA ARG A 339 36.18 -14.02 -10.71
C ARG A 339 37.30 -14.82 -11.37
N LYS A 340 38.49 -14.86 -10.75
CA LYS A 340 39.61 -15.68 -11.27
C LYS A 340 39.36 -17.17 -11.11
N GLU A 341 38.66 -17.59 -10.06
CA GLU A 341 38.29 -19.01 -9.88
C GLU A 341 37.21 -19.42 -10.88
N GLU A 342 36.26 -18.54 -11.21
CA GLU A 342 35.24 -18.76 -12.23
C GLU A 342 35.82 -18.92 -13.63
N GLU A 343 36.87 -18.15 -13.98
CA GLU A 343 37.59 -18.28 -15.26
C GLU A 343 38.43 -19.56 -15.38
N ASN A 344 38.77 -20.22 -14.26
CA ASN A 344 39.59 -21.41 -14.21
C ASN A 344 38.79 -22.71 -13.99
N SER A 345 37.47 -22.65 -13.80
CA SER A 345 36.56 -23.79 -13.63
C SER A 345 35.77 -24.08 -14.89
#